data_a726530a3b97469772fbf6e085b99c50
#
_entry.id   a726530a3b97469772fbf6e085b99c50
#
_cell.length_a   1.000
_cell.length_b   1.000
_cell.length_c   1.000
_cell.angle_alpha   90.00
_cell.angle_beta   90.00
_cell.angle_gamma   90.00
#
_symmetry.space_group_name_H-M   'P 1'
#
loop_
_entity.id
_entity.type
_entity.pdbx_description
1 polymer ?
#
loop_
_entity_poly.entity_id
_entity_poly.type
_entity_poly.pdbx_seq_one_letter_code
_entity_poly.pdbx_strand_id
1 'polypeptide(L)'
;MPDERPRAAFYALRPGGWRDLVTVLHPPYTAWHLANVAFGAAAASQIHTDRFIATLVAFFLAVGISAHALDELNGRPLKTELSDRALISLAAVSLAGAIGIGIAGCIVVSASLAPFVLVGGFLVVAYNLELFDGRFHTDFWLAFAWGTFPALTSWWINTLSFGSAKVVVAGVLVAAGCFGLVSVQRRLSTPVRRLRRKTVSVTGEQRLEDGTVIPLTVAEISGPLDGSLRGLSWAVVVLATGLVVIRY
;
A
#
# COMPACT_ATOMS: atom_id res chain seq x y z
N MET A 1 26.63 21.16 11.70
CA MET A 1 26.55 19.83 11.02
C MET A 1 25.15 19.63 10.54
N PRO A 2 24.91 19.18 9.31
CA PRO A 2 23.55 18.86 8.87
C PRO A 2 23.03 17.73 9.77
N ASP A 3 21.75 17.81 10.14
CA ASP A 3 21.06 16.83 10.99
C ASP A 3 21.16 15.42 10.34
N GLU A 4 22.08 14.59 10.88
CA GLU A 4 22.38 13.25 10.37
C GLU A 4 21.34 12.20 10.78
N ARG A 5 20.19 12.62 11.32
CA ARG A 5 19.15 11.67 11.68
C ARG A 5 18.65 10.94 10.44
N PRO A 6 18.58 9.60 10.48
CA PRO A 6 18.12 8.84 9.32
C PRO A 6 16.68 9.23 8.95
N ARG A 7 16.41 9.40 7.65
CA ARG A 7 15.07 9.69 7.13
C ARG A 7 14.06 8.67 7.63
N ALA A 8 12.82 9.10 7.87
CA ALA A 8 11.75 8.26 8.40
C ALA A 8 11.46 7.01 7.54
N ALA A 9 11.72 7.10 6.23
CA ALA A 9 11.65 6.00 5.26
C ALA A 9 12.64 6.26 4.11
N PHE A 10 12.99 5.22 3.34
CA PHE A 10 13.95 5.34 2.24
C PHE A 10 13.47 6.28 1.11
N TYR A 11 12.16 6.45 0.96
CA TYR A 11 11.53 7.34 -0.03
C TYR A 11 11.18 8.72 0.54
N ALA A 12 11.25 8.92 1.87
CA ALA A 12 10.90 10.19 2.48
C ALA A 12 11.86 11.30 2.02
N LEU A 13 11.31 12.41 1.58
CA LEU A 13 12.05 13.60 1.22
C LEU A 13 12.35 14.45 2.49
N ARG A 14 13.19 15.48 2.35
CA ARG A 14 13.37 16.46 3.43
C ARG A 14 12.05 17.20 3.66
N PRO A 15 11.61 17.40 4.92
CA PRO A 15 10.36 18.08 5.22
C PRO A 15 10.25 19.47 4.56
N GLY A 16 9.02 19.88 4.27
CA GLY A 16 8.65 21.21 3.81
C GLY A 16 8.11 21.29 2.39
N GLY A 17 7.00 22.03 2.23
CA GLY A 17 6.36 22.36 0.97
C GLY A 17 5.85 21.14 0.19
N TRP A 18 6.01 21.16 -1.15
CA TRP A 18 5.54 20.08 -2.05
C TRP A 18 6.15 18.71 -1.74
N ARG A 19 7.34 18.68 -1.12
CA ARG A 19 8.04 17.45 -0.76
C ARG A 19 7.27 16.63 0.26
N ASP A 20 6.54 17.29 1.14
CA ASP A 20 5.69 16.62 2.12
C ASP A 20 4.51 15.92 1.45
N LEU A 21 3.92 16.53 0.42
CA LEU A 21 2.86 15.88 -0.37
C LEU A 21 3.39 14.60 -1.03
N VAL A 22 4.57 14.65 -1.64
CA VAL A 22 5.20 13.45 -2.23
C VAL A 22 5.51 12.41 -1.15
N THR A 23 6.03 12.84 0.00
CA THR A 23 6.38 11.94 1.10
C THR A 23 5.13 11.24 1.66
N VAL A 24 4.02 11.96 1.84
CA VAL A 24 2.75 11.39 2.32
C VAL A 24 2.17 10.37 1.34
N LEU A 25 2.36 10.54 0.04
CA LEU A 25 1.89 9.56 -0.95
C LEU A 25 2.57 8.19 -0.85
N HIS A 26 3.67 8.05 -0.11
CA HIS A 26 4.44 6.79 -0.04
C HIS A 26 4.68 6.15 -1.42
N PRO A 27 5.29 6.83 -2.41
CA PRO A 27 5.21 6.47 -3.82
C PRO A 27 5.49 4.99 -4.14
N PRO A 28 6.53 4.33 -3.57
CA PRO A 28 6.78 2.92 -3.85
C PRO A 28 5.67 2.00 -3.35
N TYR A 29 5.07 2.32 -2.21
CA TYR A 29 4.00 1.51 -1.62
C TYR A 29 2.66 1.76 -2.28
N THR A 30 2.36 3.00 -2.65
CA THR A 30 1.18 3.32 -3.47
C THR A 30 1.24 2.60 -4.82
N ALA A 31 2.38 2.65 -5.50
CA ALA A 31 2.56 1.91 -6.75
C ALA A 31 2.37 0.39 -6.55
N TRP A 32 2.87 -0.17 -5.45
CA TRP A 32 2.64 -1.56 -5.08
C TRP A 32 1.16 -1.89 -4.90
N HIS A 33 0.42 -1.05 -4.16
CA HIS A 33 -1.01 -1.29 -3.93
C HIS A 33 -1.82 -1.18 -5.23
N LEU A 34 -1.46 -0.26 -6.13
CA LEU A 34 -2.04 -0.18 -7.46
C LEU A 34 -1.68 -1.39 -8.33
N ALA A 35 -0.49 -1.98 -8.16
CA ALA A 35 -0.14 -3.23 -8.81
C ALA A 35 -1.05 -4.39 -8.38
N ASN A 36 -1.55 -4.42 -7.12
CA ASN A 36 -2.54 -5.42 -6.70
C ASN A 36 -3.88 -5.27 -7.45
N VAL A 37 -4.28 -4.04 -7.76
CA VAL A 37 -5.43 -3.77 -8.66
C VAL A 37 -5.16 -4.36 -10.05
N ALA A 38 -3.96 -4.15 -10.59
CA ALA A 38 -3.57 -4.66 -11.91
C ALA A 38 -3.53 -6.20 -11.94
N PHE A 39 -3.00 -6.85 -10.90
CA PHE A 39 -3.05 -8.32 -10.77
C PHE A 39 -4.48 -8.86 -10.78
N GLY A 40 -5.40 -8.20 -10.06
CA GLY A 40 -6.81 -8.59 -10.06
C GLY A 40 -7.44 -8.48 -11.44
N ALA A 41 -7.21 -7.38 -12.16
CA ALA A 41 -7.68 -7.20 -13.52
C ALA A 41 -7.13 -8.28 -14.47
N ALA A 42 -5.83 -8.59 -14.37
CA ALA A 42 -5.18 -9.61 -15.19
C ALA A 42 -5.73 -11.02 -14.94
N ALA A 43 -6.27 -11.31 -13.76
CA ALA A 43 -6.90 -12.58 -13.40
C ALA A 43 -8.36 -12.71 -13.90
N ALA A 44 -8.99 -11.62 -14.33
CA ALA A 44 -10.34 -11.63 -14.86
C ALA A 44 -10.40 -12.29 -16.26
N SER A 45 -11.60 -12.64 -16.71
CA SER A 45 -11.80 -13.20 -18.06
C SER A 45 -11.41 -12.22 -19.16
N GLN A 46 -11.70 -10.94 -18.95
CA GLN A 46 -11.39 -9.84 -19.85
C GLN A 46 -11.07 -8.60 -19.02
N ILE A 47 -10.15 -7.75 -19.48
CA ILE A 47 -9.91 -6.43 -18.90
C ILE A 47 -10.79 -5.42 -19.64
N HIS A 48 -11.71 -4.78 -18.90
CA HIS A 48 -12.47 -3.63 -19.38
C HIS A 48 -11.69 -2.36 -18.99
N THR A 49 -11.11 -1.69 -19.98
CA THR A 49 -10.16 -0.56 -19.76
C THR A 49 -10.77 0.56 -18.92
N ASP A 50 -12.01 0.94 -19.18
CA ASP A 50 -12.75 1.95 -18.43
C ASP A 50 -12.89 1.58 -16.94
N ARG A 51 -13.29 0.35 -16.66
CA ARG A 51 -13.45 -0.18 -15.30
C ARG A 51 -12.10 -0.31 -14.59
N PHE A 52 -11.09 -0.78 -15.29
CA PHE A 52 -9.74 -0.91 -14.75
C PHE A 52 -9.15 0.44 -14.37
N ILE A 53 -9.22 1.43 -15.26
CA ILE A 53 -8.73 2.80 -14.98
C ILE A 53 -9.53 3.44 -13.82
N ALA A 54 -10.85 3.34 -13.83
CA ALA A 54 -11.68 3.85 -12.73
C ALA A 54 -11.29 3.20 -11.38
N THR A 55 -11.03 1.89 -11.37
CA THR A 55 -10.59 1.18 -10.17
C THR A 55 -9.20 1.65 -9.72
N LEU A 56 -8.24 1.82 -10.63
CA LEU A 56 -6.92 2.37 -10.32
C LEU A 56 -7.04 3.76 -9.68
N VAL A 57 -7.86 4.66 -10.27
CA VAL A 57 -8.06 6.02 -9.75
C VAL A 57 -8.73 5.97 -8.37
N ALA A 58 -9.77 5.14 -8.19
CA ALA A 58 -10.44 4.99 -6.90
C ALA A 58 -9.47 4.51 -5.81
N PHE A 59 -8.65 3.48 -6.09
CA PHE A 59 -7.64 3.01 -5.13
C PHE A 59 -6.49 3.99 -4.92
N PHE A 60 -6.08 4.75 -5.93
CA PHE A 60 -5.10 5.82 -5.76
C PHE A 60 -5.64 6.90 -4.80
N LEU A 61 -6.88 7.34 -4.96
CA LEU A 61 -7.52 8.31 -4.06
C LEU A 61 -7.70 7.74 -2.64
N ALA A 62 -8.20 6.51 -2.51
CA ALA A 62 -8.49 5.89 -1.22
C ALA A 62 -7.23 5.50 -0.45
N VAL A 63 -6.29 4.81 -1.11
CA VAL A 63 -5.08 4.26 -0.47
C VAL A 63 -3.89 5.18 -0.65
N GLY A 64 -3.63 5.66 -1.87
CA GLY A 64 -2.48 6.52 -2.17
C GLY A 64 -2.55 7.87 -1.49
N ILE A 65 -3.74 8.44 -1.32
CA ILE A 65 -3.91 9.77 -0.70
C ILE A 65 -4.59 9.65 0.66
N SER A 66 -5.84 9.18 0.72
CA SER A 66 -6.64 9.25 1.94
C SER A 66 -6.04 8.44 3.09
N ALA A 67 -5.75 7.17 2.88
CA ALA A 67 -5.20 6.30 3.92
C ALA A 67 -3.86 6.84 4.47
N HIS A 68 -2.97 7.28 3.60
CA HIS A 68 -1.67 7.82 4.01
C HIS A 68 -1.78 9.19 4.70
N ALA A 69 -2.72 10.04 4.30
CA ALA A 69 -2.98 11.28 5.00
C ALA A 69 -3.55 11.05 6.42
N LEU A 70 -4.43 10.02 6.59
CA LEU A 70 -4.92 9.61 7.89
C LEU A 70 -3.82 8.97 8.76
N ASP A 71 -2.93 8.15 8.18
CA ASP A 71 -1.78 7.57 8.88
C ASP A 71 -0.83 8.67 9.38
N GLU A 72 -0.55 9.68 8.53
CA GLU A 72 0.28 10.83 8.94
C GLU A 72 -0.42 11.71 9.98
N LEU A 73 -1.75 11.86 9.93
CA LEU A 73 -2.52 12.56 10.96
C LEU A 73 -2.45 11.82 12.30
N ASN A 74 -2.44 10.47 12.28
CA ASN A 74 -2.37 9.63 13.47
C ASN A 74 -0.91 9.35 13.87
N GLY A 75 -0.29 10.32 14.59
CA GLY A 75 1.03 10.16 15.20
C GLY A 75 2.23 10.62 14.37
N ARG A 76 2.05 11.25 13.22
CA ARG A 76 3.12 11.87 12.40
C ARG A 76 4.31 10.94 12.10
N PRO A 77 4.08 9.72 11.56
CA PRO A 77 5.15 8.74 11.35
C PRO A 77 6.23 9.20 10.36
N LEU A 78 5.90 10.11 9.43
CA LEU A 78 6.84 10.67 8.45
C LEU A 78 7.39 12.04 8.85
N LYS A 79 6.81 12.66 9.89
CA LYS A 79 7.21 13.98 10.41
C LYS A 79 7.12 15.08 9.35
N THR A 80 6.06 15.07 8.53
CA THR A 80 5.80 16.13 7.56
C THR A 80 5.35 17.43 8.27
N GLU A 81 5.53 18.56 7.61
CA GLU A 81 5.10 19.89 8.10
C GLU A 81 3.66 20.25 7.67
N LEU A 82 2.93 19.30 7.04
CA LEU A 82 1.54 19.52 6.65
C LEU A 82 0.67 19.75 7.89
N SER A 83 -0.17 20.76 7.86
CA SER A 83 -1.11 21.00 8.96
C SER A 83 -2.16 19.90 9.06
N ASP A 84 -2.72 19.69 10.26
CA ASP A 84 -3.80 18.72 10.46
C ASP A 84 -5.00 19.01 9.56
N ARG A 85 -5.33 20.30 9.34
CA ARG A 85 -6.38 20.71 8.40
C ARG A 85 -6.10 20.26 6.97
N ALA A 86 -4.85 20.38 6.52
CA ALA A 86 -4.46 19.92 5.18
C ALA A 86 -4.57 18.40 5.06
N LEU A 87 -4.11 17.65 6.06
CA LEU A 87 -4.21 16.18 6.08
C LEU A 87 -5.67 15.70 6.13
N ILE A 88 -6.51 16.33 6.95
CA ILE A 88 -7.94 16.04 7.02
C ILE A 88 -8.62 16.32 5.68
N SER A 89 -8.31 17.48 5.07
CA SER A 89 -8.88 17.84 3.77
C SER A 89 -8.45 16.88 2.67
N LEU A 90 -7.16 16.53 2.60
CA LEU A 90 -6.64 15.53 1.67
C LEU A 90 -7.35 14.19 1.85
N ALA A 91 -7.48 13.72 3.09
CA ALA A 91 -8.13 12.45 3.40
C ALA A 91 -9.61 12.47 3.02
N ALA A 92 -10.35 13.49 3.44
CA ALA A 92 -11.79 13.56 3.23
C ALA A 92 -12.15 13.72 1.74
N VAL A 93 -11.49 14.63 1.03
CA VAL A 93 -11.78 14.90 -0.38
C VAL A 93 -11.42 13.71 -1.24
N SER A 94 -10.25 13.09 -1.01
CA SER A 94 -9.84 11.92 -1.79
C SER A 94 -10.70 10.69 -1.49
N LEU A 95 -11.08 10.45 -0.23
CA LEU A 95 -11.99 9.35 0.11
C LEU A 95 -13.38 9.56 -0.49
N ALA A 96 -13.92 10.78 -0.43
CA ALA A 96 -15.19 11.13 -1.06
C ALA A 96 -15.13 10.91 -2.59
N GLY A 97 -14.02 11.28 -3.23
CA GLY A 97 -13.79 11.02 -4.65
C GLY A 97 -13.76 9.52 -4.98
N ALA A 98 -13.05 8.72 -4.17
CA ALA A 98 -12.99 7.27 -4.34
C ALA A 98 -14.38 6.62 -4.18
N ILE A 99 -15.13 7.02 -3.15
CA ILE A 99 -16.51 6.55 -2.91
C ILE A 99 -17.43 6.99 -4.07
N GLY A 100 -17.30 8.23 -4.56
CA GLY A 100 -18.06 8.73 -5.70
C GLY A 100 -17.84 7.90 -6.96
N ILE A 101 -16.59 7.53 -7.28
CA ILE A 101 -16.26 6.60 -8.38
C ILE A 101 -16.91 5.24 -8.13
N GLY A 102 -16.84 4.72 -6.90
CA GLY A 102 -17.46 3.45 -6.53
C GLY A 102 -18.97 3.46 -6.70
N ILE A 103 -19.66 4.54 -6.27
CA ILE A 103 -21.11 4.72 -6.45
C ILE A 103 -21.46 4.81 -7.93
N ALA A 104 -20.70 5.56 -8.73
CA ALA A 104 -20.90 5.60 -10.18
C ALA A 104 -20.75 4.19 -10.79
N GLY A 105 -19.74 3.41 -10.34
CA GLY A 105 -19.60 2.00 -10.74
C GLY A 105 -20.80 1.14 -10.36
N CYS A 106 -21.41 1.35 -9.17
CA CYS A 106 -22.63 0.63 -8.78
C CYS A 106 -23.80 0.94 -9.71
N ILE A 107 -23.91 2.19 -10.16
CA ILE A 107 -25.03 2.64 -11.04
C ILE A 107 -24.80 2.20 -12.48
N VAL A 108 -23.59 2.40 -13.01
CA VAL A 108 -23.30 2.24 -14.44
C VAL A 108 -22.90 0.80 -14.79
N VAL A 109 -22.22 0.08 -13.88
CA VAL A 109 -21.67 -1.25 -14.16
C VAL A 109 -22.48 -2.34 -13.46
N SER A 110 -22.55 -2.32 -12.12
CA SER A 110 -23.32 -3.33 -11.37
C SER A 110 -23.48 -2.94 -9.90
N ALA A 111 -24.70 -3.05 -9.38
CA ALA A 111 -24.99 -2.88 -7.95
C ALA A 111 -24.20 -3.85 -7.04
N SER A 112 -23.67 -4.96 -7.58
CA SER A 112 -22.82 -5.91 -6.84
C SER A 112 -21.49 -5.32 -6.38
N LEU A 113 -21.15 -4.11 -6.81
CA LEU A 113 -19.97 -3.36 -6.33
C LEU A 113 -20.20 -2.67 -4.99
N ALA A 114 -21.46 -2.49 -4.54
CA ALA A 114 -21.77 -1.79 -3.30
C ALA A 114 -21.05 -2.36 -2.06
N PRO A 115 -20.94 -3.68 -1.84
CA PRO A 115 -20.15 -4.22 -0.73
C PRO A 115 -18.68 -3.78 -0.77
N PHE A 116 -18.06 -3.69 -1.95
CA PHE A 116 -16.67 -3.23 -2.09
C PHE A 116 -16.53 -1.76 -1.73
N VAL A 117 -17.48 -0.90 -2.12
CA VAL A 117 -17.46 0.53 -1.75
C VAL A 117 -17.59 0.70 -0.24
N LEU A 118 -18.54 0.01 0.40
CA LEU A 118 -18.78 0.08 1.84
C LEU A 118 -17.59 -0.45 2.64
N VAL A 119 -17.11 -1.66 2.30
CA VAL A 119 -15.97 -2.28 3.00
C VAL A 119 -14.69 -1.47 2.77
N GLY A 120 -14.44 -1.00 1.54
CA GLY A 120 -13.26 -0.20 1.22
C GLY A 120 -13.21 1.11 2.00
N GLY A 121 -14.32 1.87 1.99
CA GLY A 121 -14.43 3.11 2.76
C GLY A 121 -14.27 2.88 4.27
N PHE A 122 -14.90 1.84 4.81
CA PHE A 122 -14.76 1.44 6.21
C PHE A 122 -13.31 1.10 6.57
N LEU A 123 -12.63 0.25 5.77
CA LEU A 123 -11.25 -0.18 6.05
C LEU A 123 -10.25 0.97 6.01
N VAL A 124 -10.40 1.92 5.09
CA VAL A 124 -9.54 3.10 5.03
C VAL A 124 -9.60 3.90 6.33
N VAL A 125 -10.79 4.12 6.86
CA VAL A 125 -10.99 4.89 8.09
C VAL A 125 -10.63 4.07 9.33
N ALA A 126 -11.18 2.85 9.45
CA ALA A 126 -11.03 2.02 10.64
C ALA A 126 -9.57 1.59 10.88
N TYR A 127 -8.82 1.30 9.80
CA TYR A 127 -7.43 0.91 9.91
C TYR A 127 -6.54 2.08 10.33
N ASN A 128 -6.63 3.22 9.62
CA ASN A 128 -5.68 4.34 9.80
C ASN A 128 -5.97 5.20 11.03
N LEU A 129 -7.20 5.27 11.48
CA LEU A 129 -7.58 5.92 12.74
C LEU A 129 -7.61 4.97 13.94
N GLU A 130 -7.18 3.72 13.76
CA GLU A 130 -7.14 2.69 14.81
C GLU A 130 -8.47 2.54 15.57
N LEU A 131 -9.61 2.66 14.84
CA LEU A 131 -10.93 2.55 15.45
C LEU A 131 -11.13 1.19 16.13
N PHE A 132 -12.04 1.16 17.09
CA PHE A 132 -12.36 -0.04 17.88
C PHE A 132 -11.14 -0.62 18.61
N ASP A 133 -10.38 0.25 19.29
CA ASP A 133 -9.17 -0.08 20.04
C ASP A 133 -8.08 -0.74 19.15
N GLY A 134 -7.99 -0.30 17.89
CA GLY A 134 -7.01 -0.81 16.93
C GLY A 134 -7.30 -2.22 16.41
N ARG A 135 -8.51 -2.74 16.58
CA ARG A 135 -8.90 -4.11 16.16
C ARG A 135 -8.62 -4.35 14.67
N PHE A 136 -8.73 -3.33 13.83
CA PHE A 136 -8.44 -3.38 12.41
C PHE A 136 -7.03 -2.96 12.06
N HIS A 137 -6.21 -2.44 13.00
CA HIS A 137 -4.82 -2.05 12.79
C HIS A 137 -3.85 -3.20 13.09
N THR A 138 -3.99 -4.31 12.36
CA THR A 138 -3.13 -5.50 12.50
C THR A 138 -2.46 -5.86 11.18
N ASP A 139 -1.42 -6.72 11.24
CA ASP A 139 -0.72 -7.19 10.04
C ASP A 139 -1.65 -7.98 9.10
N PHE A 140 -2.64 -8.71 9.64
CA PHE A 140 -3.65 -9.40 8.86
C PHE A 140 -4.52 -8.40 8.08
N TRP A 141 -5.07 -7.40 8.75
CA TRP A 141 -5.94 -6.40 8.13
C TRP A 141 -5.18 -5.52 7.15
N LEU A 142 -3.89 -5.24 7.39
CA LEU A 142 -3.03 -4.59 6.40
C LEU A 142 -2.95 -5.43 5.12
N ALA A 143 -2.58 -6.71 5.24
CA ALA A 143 -2.43 -7.58 4.08
C ALA A 143 -3.76 -7.79 3.34
N PHE A 144 -4.86 -7.90 4.05
CA PHE A 144 -6.19 -7.99 3.47
C PHE A 144 -6.58 -6.69 2.74
N ALA A 145 -6.59 -5.56 3.43
CA ALA A 145 -7.12 -4.29 2.93
C ALA A 145 -6.27 -3.69 1.79
N TRP A 146 -4.95 -3.89 1.82
CA TRP A 146 -4.02 -3.31 0.84
C TRP A 146 -3.49 -4.30 -0.19
N GLY A 147 -3.71 -5.61 0.01
CA GLY A 147 -3.32 -6.68 -0.90
C GLY A 147 -4.51 -7.39 -1.53
N THR A 148 -5.21 -8.20 -0.74
CA THR A 148 -6.34 -9.03 -1.18
C THR A 148 -7.48 -8.20 -1.74
N PHE A 149 -7.92 -7.19 -1.01
CA PHE A 149 -9.12 -6.41 -1.32
C PHE A 149 -9.01 -5.65 -2.65
N PRO A 150 -7.91 -4.92 -2.97
CA PRO A 150 -7.74 -4.30 -4.29
C PRO A 150 -7.78 -5.31 -5.43
N ALA A 151 -7.13 -6.47 -5.26
CA ALA A 151 -7.11 -7.52 -6.27
C ALA A 151 -8.51 -8.11 -6.50
N LEU A 152 -9.24 -8.45 -5.44
CA LEU A 152 -10.62 -8.95 -5.54
C LEU A 152 -11.58 -7.93 -6.15
N THR A 153 -11.47 -6.65 -5.76
CA THR A 153 -12.30 -5.59 -6.32
C THR A 153 -12.10 -5.46 -7.83
N SER A 154 -10.84 -5.42 -8.25
CA SER A 154 -10.51 -5.29 -9.67
C SER A 154 -10.86 -6.53 -10.48
N TRP A 155 -10.63 -7.71 -9.92
CA TRP A 155 -11.09 -8.96 -10.52
C TRP A 155 -12.61 -8.98 -10.68
N TRP A 156 -13.36 -8.64 -9.62
CA TRP A 156 -14.83 -8.68 -9.64
C TRP A 156 -15.43 -7.70 -10.64
N ILE A 157 -15.00 -6.44 -10.65
CA ILE A 157 -15.55 -5.44 -11.58
C ILE A 157 -15.29 -5.79 -13.05
N ASN A 158 -14.25 -6.55 -13.34
CA ASN A 158 -13.92 -7.02 -14.68
C ASN A 158 -14.56 -8.38 -15.05
N THR A 159 -15.08 -9.13 -14.06
CA THR A 159 -15.66 -10.46 -14.28
C THR A 159 -17.19 -10.45 -14.14
N LEU A 160 -17.72 -9.87 -13.06
CA LEU A 160 -19.14 -9.77 -12.68
C LEU A 160 -19.90 -11.12 -12.71
N SER A 161 -19.20 -12.25 -12.63
CA SER A 161 -19.78 -13.58 -12.75
C SER A 161 -18.91 -14.64 -12.07
N PHE A 162 -19.54 -15.64 -11.52
CA PHE A 162 -18.91 -16.88 -11.02
C PHE A 162 -19.03 -18.05 -12.04
N GLY A 163 -19.45 -17.79 -13.28
CA GLY A 163 -19.77 -18.83 -14.27
C GLY A 163 -18.59 -19.68 -14.74
N SER A 164 -17.34 -19.23 -14.55
CA SER A 164 -16.14 -19.99 -14.91
C SER A 164 -15.32 -20.34 -13.68
N ALA A 165 -15.25 -21.61 -13.30
CA ALA A 165 -14.45 -22.11 -12.20
C ALA A 165 -12.95 -21.71 -12.35
N LYS A 166 -12.41 -21.77 -13.57
CA LYS A 166 -11.03 -21.34 -13.87
C LYS A 166 -10.79 -19.87 -13.50
N VAL A 167 -11.72 -18.98 -13.88
CA VAL A 167 -11.62 -17.54 -13.60
C VAL A 167 -11.76 -17.26 -12.10
N VAL A 168 -12.66 -17.97 -11.41
CA VAL A 168 -12.83 -17.86 -9.95
C VAL A 168 -11.56 -18.30 -9.23
N VAL A 169 -11.03 -19.48 -9.59
CA VAL A 169 -9.78 -19.98 -8.99
C VAL A 169 -8.61 -19.01 -9.25
N ALA A 170 -8.48 -18.46 -10.46
CA ALA A 170 -7.45 -17.48 -10.77
C ALA A 170 -7.58 -16.22 -9.88
N GLY A 171 -8.79 -15.67 -9.72
CA GLY A 171 -9.06 -14.53 -8.87
C GLY A 171 -8.69 -14.79 -7.40
N VAL A 172 -9.07 -15.95 -6.86
CA VAL A 172 -8.77 -16.35 -5.48
C VAL A 172 -7.26 -16.51 -5.28
N LEU A 173 -6.56 -17.21 -6.18
CA LEU A 173 -5.10 -17.42 -6.09
C LEU A 173 -4.34 -16.12 -6.19
N VAL A 174 -4.73 -15.22 -7.10
CA VAL A 174 -4.10 -13.89 -7.21
C VAL A 174 -4.35 -13.06 -5.95
N ALA A 175 -5.56 -13.06 -5.42
CA ALA A 175 -5.88 -12.35 -4.18
C ALA A 175 -5.07 -12.89 -2.97
N ALA A 176 -4.92 -14.21 -2.86
CA ALA A 176 -4.07 -14.85 -1.86
C ALA A 176 -2.58 -14.51 -2.05
N GLY A 177 -2.10 -14.47 -3.30
CA GLY A 177 -0.75 -14.04 -3.64
C GLY A 177 -0.50 -12.57 -3.22
N CYS A 178 -1.46 -11.68 -3.50
CA CYS A 178 -1.39 -10.27 -3.07
C CYS A 178 -1.37 -10.13 -1.54
N PHE A 179 -2.13 -10.96 -0.81
CA PHE A 179 -2.03 -11.05 0.65
C PHE A 179 -0.61 -11.40 1.11
N GLY A 180 -0.03 -12.44 0.50
CA GLY A 180 1.33 -12.89 0.80
C GLY A 180 2.37 -11.79 0.52
N LEU A 181 2.28 -11.12 -0.63
CA LEU A 181 3.19 -10.03 -1.01
C LEU A 181 3.17 -8.89 0.00
N VAL A 182 1.98 -8.41 0.42
CA VAL A 182 1.86 -7.35 1.43
C VAL A 182 2.33 -7.82 2.80
N SER A 183 2.09 -9.08 3.16
CA SER A 183 2.61 -9.68 4.40
C SER A 183 4.15 -9.69 4.42
N VAL A 184 4.80 -10.04 3.33
CA VAL A 184 6.27 -9.99 3.19
C VAL A 184 6.77 -8.54 3.30
N GLN A 185 6.14 -7.60 2.58
CA GLN A 185 6.47 -6.18 2.67
C GLN A 185 6.37 -5.68 4.12
N ARG A 186 5.34 -6.07 4.86
CA ARG A 186 5.14 -5.70 6.27
C ARG A 186 6.26 -6.25 7.16
N ARG A 187 6.63 -7.52 6.98
CA ARG A 187 7.71 -8.17 7.74
C ARG A 187 9.06 -7.48 7.51
N LEU A 188 9.36 -7.07 6.28
CA LEU A 188 10.59 -6.34 5.96
C LEU A 188 10.57 -4.90 6.49
N SER A 189 9.45 -4.19 6.34
CA SER A 189 9.35 -2.78 6.72
C SER A 189 9.27 -2.54 8.24
N THR A 190 8.75 -3.49 9.02
CA THR A 190 8.58 -3.35 10.47
C THR A 190 9.91 -3.14 11.21
N PRO A 191 10.95 -3.99 11.04
CA PRO A 191 12.25 -3.77 11.68
C PRO A 191 12.92 -2.48 11.21
N VAL A 192 12.82 -2.13 9.92
CA VAL A 192 13.38 -0.87 9.39
C VAL A 192 12.74 0.33 10.07
N ARG A 193 11.41 0.35 10.19
CA ARG A 193 10.69 1.43 10.89
C ARG A 193 11.09 1.54 12.36
N ARG A 194 11.23 0.41 13.05
CA ARG A 194 11.69 0.39 14.43
C ARG A 194 13.09 0.99 14.56
N LEU A 195 14.04 0.58 13.71
CA LEU A 195 15.40 1.10 13.70
C LEU A 195 15.46 2.60 13.42
N ARG A 196 14.72 3.09 12.42
CA ARG A 196 14.77 4.49 12.00
C ARG A 196 13.99 5.46 12.89
N ARG A 197 12.89 5.00 13.50
CA ARG A 197 11.92 5.87 14.18
C ARG A 197 11.96 5.75 15.71
N LYS A 198 12.38 4.59 16.24
CA LYS A 198 12.25 4.27 17.67
C LYS A 198 13.57 3.88 18.33
N THR A 199 14.65 3.68 17.56
CA THR A 199 15.96 3.28 18.12
C THR A 199 16.84 4.49 18.31
N VAL A 200 17.38 4.64 19.51
CA VAL A 200 18.31 5.73 19.87
C VAL A 200 19.75 5.37 19.49
N SER A 201 20.16 4.13 19.75
CA SER A 201 21.50 3.64 19.42
C SER A 201 21.48 2.16 19.10
N VAL A 202 22.43 1.73 18.26
CA VAL A 202 22.77 0.33 18.03
C VAL A 202 24.23 0.17 18.34
N THR A 203 24.57 -0.81 19.19
CA THR A 203 25.95 -1.14 19.58
C THR A 203 26.17 -2.64 19.47
N GLY A 204 27.36 -3.04 19.05
CA GLY A 204 27.76 -4.43 18.94
C GLY A 204 28.64 -4.68 17.71
N GLU A 205 29.05 -5.93 17.54
CA GLU A 205 29.84 -6.39 16.41
C GLU A 205 29.42 -7.80 15.98
N GLN A 206 29.57 -8.09 14.69
CA GLN A 206 29.48 -9.43 14.14
C GLN A 206 30.89 -9.91 13.84
N ARG A 207 31.29 -11.07 14.37
CA ARG A 207 32.56 -11.72 14.07
C ARG A 207 32.31 -12.88 13.11
N LEU A 208 33.02 -12.87 11.98
CA LEU A 208 32.97 -13.93 11.00
C LEU A 208 34.01 -15.01 11.34
N GLU A 209 33.85 -16.19 10.75
CA GLU A 209 34.79 -17.34 10.95
C GLU A 209 36.20 -17.03 10.48
N ASP A 210 36.37 -16.15 9.48
CA ASP A 210 37.67 -15.69 8.96
C ASP A 210 38.35 -14.64 9.83
N GLY A 211 37.74 -14.29 10.97
CA GLY A 211 38.22 -13.26 11.90
C GLY A 211 37.76 -11.82 11.57
N THR A 212 37.05 -11.60 10.48
CA THR A 212 36.53 -10.28 10.11
C THR A 212 35.54 -9.78 11.17
N VAL A 213 35.68 -8.53 11.58
CA VAL A 213 34.77 -7.87 12.53
C VAL A 213 33.99 -6.79 11.82
N ILE A 214 32.66 -6.88 11.83
CA ILE A 214 31.74 -5.93 11.23
C ILE A 214 31.01 -5.20 12.36
N PRO A 215 31.13 -3.87 12.47
CA PRO A 215 30.39 -3.12 13.49
C PRO A 215 28.90 -3.11 13.15
N LEU A 216 28.05 -3.41 14.15
CA LEU A 216 26.62 -3.34 13.99
C LEU A 216 26.17 -1.87 14.04
N THR A 217 25.67 -1.37 12.92
CA THR A 217 25.11 -0.02 12.79
C THR A 217 23.67 -0.09 12.31
N VAL A 218 22.93 1.01 12.44
CA VAL A 218 21.59 1.12 11.85
C VAL A 218 21.64 0.88 10.34
N ALA A 219 22.69 1.37 9.67
CA ALA A 219 22.86 1.20 8.23
C ALA A 219 23.10 -0.27 7.84
N GLU A 220 23.98 -0.98 8.57
CA GLU A 220 24.26 -2.41 8.33
C GLU A 220 23.00 -3.28 8.47
N ILE A 221 22.19 -3.01 9.49
CA ILE A 221 20.98 -3.82 9.74
C ILE A 221 19.84 -3.44 8.78
N SER A 222 19.65 -2.13 8.50
CA SER A 222 18.53 -1.68 7.67
C SER A 222 18.80 -1.71 6.17
N GLY A 223 20.08 -1.66 5.75
CA GLY A 223 20.48 -1.59 4.34
C GLY A 223 19.94 -2.74 3.48
N PRO A 224 20.18 -4.01 3.85
CA PRO A 224 19.66 -5.16 3.12
C PRO A 224 18.12 -5.19 3.06
N LEU A 225 17.45 -4.80 4.16
CA LEU A 225 15.98 -4.75 4.24
C LEU A 225 15.42 -3.64 3.34
N ASP A 226 16.03 -2.45 3.34
CA ASP A 226 15.64 -1.35 2.44
C ASP A 226 15.89 -1.72 0.97
N GLY A 227 17.01 -2.39 0.68
CA GLY A 227 17.31 -2.92 -0.66
C GLY A 227 16.25 -3.90 -1.13
N SER A 228 15.87 -4.85 -0.27
CA SER A 228 14.80 -5.82 -0.54
C SER A 228 13.45 -5.15 -0.76
N LEU A 229 13.08 -4.16 0.07
CA LEU A 229 11.83 -3.41 -0.08
C LEU A 229 11.78 -2.64 -1.41
N ARG A 230 12.88 -2.00 -1.81
CA ARG A 230 12.98 -1.30 -3.10
C ARG A 230 12.86 -2.28 -4.27
N GLY A 231 13.64 -3.36 -4.23
CA GLY A 231 13.64 -4.39 -5.28
C GLY A 231 12.27 -5.02 -5.46
N LEU A 232 11.63 -5.43 -4.36
CA LEU A 232 10.26 -5.98 -4.39
C LEU A 232 9.23 -4.98 -4.89
N SER A 233 9.30 -3.71 -4.47
CA SER A 233 8.35 -2.68 -4.93
C SER A 233 8.40 -2.53 -6.45
N TRP A 234 9.58 -2.47 -7.04
CA TRP A 234 9.73 -2.39 -8.49
C TRP A 234 9.34 -3.69 -9.20
N ALA A 235 9.77 -4.85 -8.67
CA ALA A 235 9.45 -6.14 -9.26
C ALA A 235 7.94 -6.38 -9.33
N VAL A 236 7.20 -6.05 -8.27
CA VAL A 236 5.74 -6.18 -8.21
C VAL A 236 5.06 -5.29 -9.25
N VAL A 237 5.49 -4.02 -9.37
CA VAL A 237 4.92 -3.08 -10.34
C VAL A 237 5.20 -3.51 -11.77
N VAL A 238 6.46 -3.87 -12.09
CA VAL A 238 6.86 -4.32 -13.43
C VAL A 238 6.11 -5.59 -13.83
N LEU A 239 6.04 -6.57 -12.92
CA LEU A 239 5.32 -7.81 -13.17
C LEU A 239 3.83 -7.59 -13.41
N ALA A 240 3.17 -6.77 -12.58
CA ALA A 240 1.77 -6.44 -12.74
C ALA A 240 1.50 -5.74 -14.08
N THR A 241 2.36 -4.78 -14.45
CA THR A 241 2.28 -4.09 -15.74
C THR A 241 2.44 -5.08 -16.90
N GLY A 242 3.45 -5.95 -16.84
CA GLY A 242 3.67 -6.97 -17.88
C GLY A 242 2.48 -7.90 -18.04
N LEU A 243 1.86 -8.35 -16.94
CA LEU A 243 0.67 -9.19 -17.00
C LEU A 243 -0.54 -8.48 -17.61
N VAL A 244 -0.73 -7.19 -17.32
CA VAL A 244 -1.78 -6.39 -17.96
C VAL A 244 -1.52 -6.24 -19.45
N VAL A 245 -0.28 -5.91 -19.85
CA VAL A 245 0.09 -5.76 -21.28
C VAL A 245 -0.15 -7.05 -22.09
N ILE A 246 0.15 -8.22 -21.51
CA ILE A 246 -0.12 -9.51 -22.20
C ILE A 246 -1.63 -9.76 -22.39
N ARG A 247 -2.48 -9.11 -21.61
CA ARG A 247 -3.95 -9.28 -21.66
C ARG A 247 -4.64 -8.33 -22.65
N TYR A 248 -3.93 -7.30 -23.15
CA TYR A 248 -4.35 -6.41 -24.22
C TYR A 248 -3.82 -6.89 -25.57
#